data_6aa9f7f2da1593293bda12705346a452
#
_entry.id   6aa9f7f2da1593293bda12705346a452
#
_cell.length_a   1.000
_cell.length_b   1.000
_cell.length_c   1.000
_cell.angle_alpha   90.00
_cell.angle_beta   90.00
_cell.angle_gamma   90.00
#
_symmetry.space_group_name_H-M   'P 1'
#
loop_
_entity.id
_entity.type
_entity.pdbx_description
1 polymer ?
#
loop_
_entity_poly.entity_id
_entity_poly.type
_entity_poly.pdbx_seq_one_letter_code
_entity_poly.pdbx_strand_id
1 'polypeptide(L)'
;PYQQLVGSLDQLASLEDASFDVILCHNVLEYVEDRKVILREFTRLLKPGGLLSIVKHNEVGRVLQTVVFENDPQKALDLLAGQDLETHSMGLAQAYDLGAAVEDLALEVQDYQGIRVFYALQDNHFKGQEGWRESMLQMELAVCQESPYRDIAFFQHYRLKRS
;
A
#
# COMPACT_ATOMS: atom_id res chain seq x y z
N PRO A 1 -16.71 1.93 21.07
CA PRO A 1 -15.68 1.20 21.80
C PRO A 1 -14.76 0.51 20.81
N TYR A 2 -13.47 0.48 21.07
CA TYR A 2 -12.48 -0.28 20.29
C TYR A 2 -11.72 -1.20 21.26
N GLN A 3 -11.16 -2.29 20.71
CA GLN A 3 -10.25 -3.17 21.43
C GLN A 3 -8.87 -3.06 20.79
N GLN A 4 -7.84 -2.85 21.61
CA GLN A 4 -6.46 -2.85 21.17
C GLN A 4 -5.81 -4.16 21.60
N LEU A 5 -5.19 -4.86 20.64
CA LEU A 5 -4.32 -6.02 20.87
C LEU A 5 -2.88 -5.55 20.63
N VAL A 6 -2.01 -5.80 21.60
CA VAL A 6 -0.59 -5.45 21.52
C VAL A 6 0.24 -6.73 21.55
N GLY A 7 1.11 -6.91 20.55
CA GLY A 7 1.95 -8.11 20.46
C GLY A 7 2.42 -8.37 19.04
N SER A 8 2.89 -9.60 18.80
CA SER A 8 3.30 -10.10 17.50
C SER A 8 2.12 -10.72 16.73
N LEU A 9 2.42 -11.36 15.59
CA LEU A 9 1.44 -12.10 14.78
C LEU A 9 0.70 -13.21 15.55
N ASP A 10 1.28 -13.70 16.64
CA ASP A 10 0.64 -14.72 17.49
C ASP A 10 -0.70 -14.25 18.06
N GLN A 11 -0.89 -12.92 18.20
CA GLN A 11 -2.16 -12.34 18.65
C GLN A 11 -3.28 -12.59 17.62
N LEU A 12 -2.96 -12.64 16.33
CA LEU A 12 -3.95 -12.97 15.30
C LEU A 12 -4.49 -14.38 15.47
N ALA A 13 -3.64 -15.33 15.86
CA ALA A 13 -4.05 -16.72 16.08
C ALA A 13 -5.07 -16.90 17.22
N SER A 14 -5.17 -15.92 18.14
CA SER A 14 -6.16 -15.93 19.22
C SER A 14 -7.56 -15.46 18.79
N LEU A 15 -7.70 -14.89 17.61
CA LEU A 15 -8.96 -14.38 17.08
C LEU A 15 -9.74 -15.49 16.37
N GLU A 16 -11.06 -15.44 16.46
CA GLU A 16 -11.97 -16.43 15.87
C GLU A 16 -11.96 -16.35 14.33
N ASP A 17 -12.07 -17.52 13.69
CA ASP A 17 -12.22 -17.62 12.24
C ASP A 17 -13.50 -16.89 11.77
N ALA A 18 -13.43 -16.29 10.57
CA ALA A 18 -14.56 -15.62 9.95
C ALA A 18 -15.28 -14.62 10.87
N SER A 19 -14.52 -13.86 11.65
CA SER A 19 -15.04 -12.88 12.62
C SER A 19 -15.08 -11.45 12.11
N PHE A 20 -14.36 -11.13 11.02
CA PHE A 20 -14.27 -9.76 10.48
C PHE A 20 -14.95 -9.62 9.12
N ASP A 21 -15.72 -8.54 8.97
CA ASP A 21 -16.31 -8.15 7.68
C ASP A 21 -15.29 -7.40 6.81
N VAL A 22 -14.38 -6.63 7.44
CA VAL A 22 -13.34 -5.84 6.77
C VAL A 22 -12.05 -5.90 7.59
N ILE A 23 -10.93 -6.08 6.90
CA ILE A 23 -9.58 -5.93 7.45
C ILE A 23 -8.84 -4.85 6.67
N LEU A 24 -8.16 -3.96 7.37
CA LEU A 24 -7.31 -2.90 6.79
C LEU A 24 -5.85 -3.18 7.13
N CYS A 25 -5.01 -3.29 6.10
CA CYS A 25 -3.56 -3.47 6.24
C CYS A 25 -2.83 -2.48 5.33
N HIS A 26 -2.47 -1.33 5.88
CA HIS A 26 -1.92 -0.22 5.13
C HIS A 26 -0.46 0.05 5.50
N ASN A 27 0.45 -0.02 4.52
CA ASN A 27 1.89 0.23 4.67
C ASN A 27 2.53 -0.64 5.77
N VAL A 28 2.25 -1.94 5.76
CA VAL A 28 2.76 -2.93 6.73
C VAL A 28 3.51 -4.06 6.04
N LEU A 29 2.94 -4.63 4.97
CA LEU A 29 3.44 -5.87 4.38
C LEU A 29 4.81 -5.74 3.72
N GLU A 30 5.22 -4.54 3.35
CA GLU A 30 6.56 -4.26 2.83
C GLU A 30 7.68 -4.34 3.87
N TYR A 31 7.33 -4.31 5.17
CA TYR A 31 8.28 -4.31 6.29
C TYR A 31 8.34 -5.65 7.04
N VAL A 32 7.66 -6.68 6.53
CA VAL A 32 7.58 -7.99 7.18
C VAL A 32 8.13 -9.07 6.25
N GLU A 33 8.88 -10.01 6.82
CA GLU A 33 9.46 -11.14 6.08
C GLU A 33 8.38 -12.15 5.70
N ASP A 34 7.55 -12.55 6.64
CA ASP A 34 6.53 -13.59 6.49
C ASP A 34 5.16 -13.07 6.02
N ARG A 35 5.14 -12.21 5.00
CA ARG A 35 3.87 -11.60 4.51
C ARG A 35 2.81 -12.62 4.08
N LYS A 36 3.22 -13.79 3.55
CA LYS A 36 2.28 -14.86 3.22
C LYS A 36 1.58 -15.44 4.46
N VAL A 37 2.27 -15.53 5.59
CA VAL A 37 1.67 -15.99 6.86
C VAL A 37 0.59 -15.00 7.32
N ILE A 38 0.90 -13.70 7.26
CA ILE A 38 -0.06 -12.64 7.61
C ILE A 38 -1.30 -12.69 6.70
N LEU A 39 -1.09 -12.79 5.39
CA LEU A 39 -2.19 -12.87 4.43
C LEU A 39 -3.07 -14.12 4.62
N ARG A 40 -2.49 -15.26 5.00
CA ARG A 40 -3.26 -16.47 5.39
C ARG A 40 -4.12 -16.21 6.62
N GLU A 41 -3.55 -15.57 7.65
CA GLU A 41 -4.30 -15.19 8.85
C GLU A 41 -5.45 -14.24 8.51
N PHE A 42 -5.20 -13.19 7.69
CA PHE A 42 -6.28 -12.32 7.24
C PHE A 42 -7.36 -13.07 6.46
N THR A 43 -6.97 -14.03 5.62
CA THR A 43 -7.93 -14.88 4.90
C THR A 43 -8.78 -15.70 5.87
N ARG A 44 -8.18 -16.28 6.91
CA ARG A 44 -8.88 -17.04 7.94
C ARG A 44 -9.87 -16.19 8.73
N LEU A 45 -9.43 -14.99 9.13
CA LEU A 45 -10.19 -14.06 9.96
C LEU A 45 -11.35 -13.38 9.24
N LEU A 46 -11.24 -13.14 7.94
CA LEU A 46 -12.33 -12.56 7.15
C LEU A 46 -13.51 -13.54 7.05
N LYS A 47 -14.70 -13.02 7.09
CA LYS A 47 -15.92 -13.76 6.70
C LYS A 47 -15.91 -14.08 5.19
N PRO A 48 -16.59 -15.15 4.73
CA PRO A 48 -16.86 -15.31 3.31
C PRO A 48 -17.51 -14.05 2.73
N GLY A 49 -16.96 -13.53 1.62
CA GLY A 49 -17.37 -12.24 1.05
C GLY A 49 -16.83 -11.00 1.74
N GLY A 50 -16.08 -11.15 2.83
CA GLY A 50 -15.42 -10.05 3.55
C GLY A 50 -14.32 -9.39 2.72
N LEU A 51 -13.97 -8.16 3.06
CA LEU A 51 -13.05 -7.31 2.30
C LEU A 51 -11.71 -7.13 3.02
N LEU A 52 -10.61 -7.29 2.27
CA LEU A 52 -9.27 -6.91 2.69
C LEU A 52 -8.83 -5.66 1.90
N SER A 53 -8.50 -4.61 2.62
CA SER A 53 -7.96 -3.38 2.06
C SER A 53 -6.45 -3.34 2.32
N ILE A 54 -5.65 -3.29 1.24
CA ILE A 54 -4.20 -3.22 1.32
C ILE A 54 -3.72 -1.94 0.65
N VAL A 55 -2.95 -1.14 1.37
CA VAL A 55 -2.16 -0.05 0.76
C VAL A 55 -0.69 -0.45 0.82
N LYS A 56 -0.04 -0.42 -0.32
CA LYS A 56 1.40 -0.71 -0.46
C LYS A 56 2.10 0.36 -1.29
N HIS A 57 3.39 0.46 -1.12
CA HIS A 57 4.22 1.25 -2.03
C HIS A 57 4.16 0.68 -3.46
N ASN A 58 4.23 1.57 -4.43
CA ASN A 58 4.38 1.23 -5.84
C ASN A 58 5.81 1.53 -6.28
N GLU A 59 6.49 0.55 -6.85
CA GLU A 59 7.89 0.68 -7.28
C GLU A 59 8.08 1.80 -8.30
N VAL A 60 7.19 1.89 -9.29
CA VAL A 60 7.22 2.98 -10.30
C VAL A 60 7.08 4.35 -9.63
N GLY A 61 6.15 4.49 -8.70
CA GLY A 61 5.93 5.73 -7.96
C GLY A 61 7.12 6.11 -7.08
N ARG A 62 7.82 5.13 -6.51
CA ARG A 62 9.07 5.36 -5.75
C ARG A 62 10.17 5.91 -6.64
N VAL A 63 10.40 5.30 -7.80
CA VAL A 63 11.40 5.77 -8.76
C VAL A 63 11.09 7.20 -9.20
N LEU A 64 9.83 7.48 -9.55
CA LEU A 64 9.39 8.82 -9.93
C LEU A 64 9.62 9.85 -8.81
N GLN A 65 9.25 9.54 -7.57
CA GLN A 65 9.48 10.44 -6.45
C GLN A 65 10.97 10.70 -6.23
N THR A 66 11.79 9.67 -6.29
CA THR A 66 13.24 9.78 -6.09
C THR A 66 13.89 10.66 -7.14
N VAL A 67 13.48 10.54 -8.42
CA VAL A 67 14.00 11.41 -9.48
C VAL A 67 13.44 12.83 -9.40
N VAL A 68 12.12 12.98 -9.25
CA VAL A 68 11.45 14.28 -9.44
C VAL A 68 11.46 15.11 -8.16
N PHE A 69 11.18 14.51 -7.00
CA PHE A 69 11.09 15.23 -5.73
C PHE A 69 12.41 15.28 -4.97
N GLU A 70 13.11 14.12 -4.86
CA GLU A 70 14.39 14.04 -4.15
C GLU A 70 15.56 14.54 -5.02
N ASN A 71 15.39 14.58 -6.34
CA ASN A 71 16.45 14.91 -7.32
C ASN A 71 17.68 14.00 -7.20
N ASP A 72 17.46 12.72 -6.95
CA ASP A 72 18.51 11.70 -6.80
C ASP A 72 18.38 10.60 -7.87
N PRO A 73 18.88 10.83 -9.10
CA PRO A 73 18.81 9.85 -10.18
C PRO A 73 19.66 8.61 -9.92
N GLN A 74 20.73 8.68 -9.12
CA GLN A 74 21.53 7.51 -8.80
C GLN A 74 20.77 6.53 -7.90
N LYS A 75 20.15 7.03 -6.84
CA LYS A 75 19.27 6.23 -5.98
C LYS A 75 18.09 5.63 -6.76
N ALA A 76 17.53 6.37 -7.72
CA ALA A 76 16.49 5.86 -8.59
C ALA A 76 16.96 4.71 -9.49
N LEU A 77 18.19 4.74 -9.99
CA LEU A 77 18.80 3.62 -10.73
C LEU A 77 18.98 2.40 -9.84
N ASP A 78 19.37 2.59 -8.58
CA ASP A 78 19.50 1.50 -7.61
C ASP A 78 18.13 0.84 -7.32
N LEU A 79 17.07 1.62 -7.20
CA LEU A 79 15.70 1.10 -7.09
C LEU A 79 15.27 0.32 -8.33
N LEU A 80 15.57 0.82 -9.53
CA LEU A 80 15.31 0.09 -10.79
C LEU A 80 16.10 -1.22 -10.90
N ALA A 81 17.28 -1.28 -10.27
CA ALA A 81 18.09 -2.50 -10.17
C ALA A 81 17.56 -3.49 -9.10
N GLY A 82 16.47 -3.17 -8.42
CA GLY A 82 15.81 -4.04 -7.44
C GLY A 82 16.34 -3.89 -6.02
N GLN A 83 17.05 -2.79 -5.70
CA GLN A 83 17.42 -2.52 -4.32
C GLN A 83 16.20 -2.08 -3.50
N ASP A 84 16.17 -2.52 -2.24
CA ASP A 84 15.12 -2.12 -1.30
C ASP A 84 15.22 -0.63 -0.93
N LEU A 85 14.06 -0.01 -0.71
CA LEU A 85 14.01 1.39 -0.30
C LEU A 85 14.19 1.51 1.22
N GLU A 86 15.23 2.21 1.65
CA GLU A 86 15.34 2.64 3.04
C GLU A 86 14.39 3.81 3.33
N THR A 87 13.50 3.61 4.29
CA THR A 87 12.57 4.64 4.74
C THR A 87 13.04 5.23 6.08
N HIS A 88 12.84 6.55 6.27
CA HIS A 88 13.29 7.25 7.48
C HIS A 88 12.65 6.75 8.78
N SER A 89 11.47 6.13 8.73
CA SER A 89 10.67 5.81 9.91
C SER A 89 10.50 4.32 10.18
N MET A 90 10.60 3.48 9.14
CA MET A 90 10.21 2.07 9.22
C MET A 90 11.32 1.10 8.77
N GLY A 91 12.48 1.61 8.34
CA GLY A 91 13.59 0.79 7.82
C GLY A 91 13.39 0.38 6.36
N LEU A 92 13.93 -0.77 6.00
CA LEU A 92 13.90 -1.27 4.62
C LEU A 92 12.49 -1.72 4.22
N ALA A 93 11.97 -1.12 3.15
CA ALA A 93 10.70 -1.48 2.55
C ALA A 93 10.96 -2.36 1.31
N GLN A 94 10.60 -3.62 1.41
CA GLN A 94 10.77 -4.60 0.34
C GLN A 94 9.65 -4.47 -0.70
N ALA A 95 10.03 -4.46 -1.98
CA ALA A 95 9.08 -4.59 -3.07
C ALA A 95 8.46 -6.00 -3.07
N TYR A 96 7.18 -6.10 -3.43
CA TYR A 96 6.52 -7.39 -3.61
C TYR A 96 5.34 -7.30 -4.58
N ASP A 97 5.11 -8.39 -5.30
CA ASP A 97 3.91 -8.58 -6.12
C ASP A 97 2.77 -9.11 -5.24
N LEU A 98 1.68 -8.34 -5.15
CA LEU A 98 0.52 -8.73 -4.34
C LEU A 98 -0.23 -9.90 -4.97
N GLY A 99 -0.35 -9.95 -6.30
CA GLY A 99 -1.00 -11.04 -7.01
C GLY A 99 -0.34 -12.39 -6.69
N ALA A 100 0.99 -12.46 -6.83
CA ALA A 100 1.78 -13.63 -6.47
C ALA A 100 1.70 -13.97 -4.97
N ALA A 101 1.58 -12.95 -4.11
CA ALA A 101 1.48 -13.16 -2.66
C ALA A 101 0.14 -13.80 -2.23
N VAL A 102 -0.95 -13.60 -3.00
CA VAL A 102 -2.30 -14.12 -2.69
C VAL A 102 -2.75 -15.27 -3.60
N GLU A 103 -1.92 -15.68 -4.57
CA GLU A 103 -2.28 -16.67 -5.60
C GLU A 103 -2.87 -17.99 -5.03
N ASP A 104 -2.31 -18.45 -3.91
CA ASP A 104 -2.72 -19.70 -3.23
C ASP A 104 -3.78 -19.47 -2.14
N LEU A 105 -4.32 -18.27 -2.02
CA LEU A 105 -5.25 -17.90 -0.96
C LEU A 105 -6.67 -17.72 -1.52
N ALA A 106 -7.68 -17.92 -0.67
CA ALA A 106 -9.07 -17.61 -0.99
C ALA A 106 -9.31 -16.08 -0.97
N LEU A 107 -8.51 -15.32 -1.72
CA LEU A 107 -8.56 -13.87 -1.86
C LEU A 107 -8.48 -13.50 -3.34
N GLU A 108 -9.44 -12.71 -3.80
CA GLU A 108 -9.49 -12.21 -5.17
C GLU A 108 -9.28 -10.69 -5.20
N VAL A 109 -8.30 -10.22 -5.96
CA VAL A 109 -8.13 -8.79 -6.22
C VAL A 109 -9.30 -8.32 -7.07
N GLN A 110 -10.10 -7.40 -6.53
CA GLN A 110 -11.26 -6.82 -7.22
C GLN A 110 -10.84 -5.65 -8.11
N ASP A 111 -10.08 -4.74 -7.53
CA ASP A 111 -9.54 -3.57 -8.19
C ASP A 111 -8.40 -2.95 -7.38
N TYR A 112 -7.78 -1.92 -7.95
CA TYR A 112 -6.87 -1.03 -7.23
C TYR A 112 -6.99 0.40 -7.74
N GLN A 113 -6.57 1.34 -6.90
CA GLN A 113 -6.47 2.75 -7.23
C GLN A 113 -5.10 3.31 -6.81
N GLY A 114 -4.67 4.36 -7.51
CA GLY A 114 -3.49 5.12 -7.16
C GLY A 114 -3.76 6.07 -6.00
N ILE A 115 -2.78 6.24 -5.11
CA ILE A 115 -2.79 7.25 -4.05
C ILE A 115 -1.53 8.09 -4.17
N ARG A 116 -1.67 9.41 -4.09
CA ARG A 116 -0.56 10.37 -4.22
C ARG A 116 0.12 10.27 -5.57
N VAL A 117 -0.66 10.32 -6.65
CA VAL A 117 -0.18 10.31 -8.05
C VAL A 117 0.74 11.52 -8.29
N PHE A 118 0.24 12.71 -8.00
CA PHE A 118 0.96 13.98 -8.18
C PHE A 118 1.48 14.55 -6.87
N TYR A 119 0.74 14.39 -5.77
CA TYR A 119 1.10 14.95 -4.47
C TYR A 119 2.49 14.52 -4.00
N ALA A 120 2.89 13.27 -4.30
CA ALA A 120 4.19 12.74 -3.91
C ALA A 120 5.36 13.38 -4.65
N LEU A 121 5.10 13.98 -5.82
CA LEU A 121 6.10 14.60 -6.70
C LEU A 121 6.26 16.11 -6.44
N GLN A 122 5.43 16.71 -5.57
CA GLN A 122 5.40 18.14 -5.35
C GLN A 122 6.30 18.58 -4.21
N ASP A 123 7.01 19.69 -4.42
CA ASP A 123 7.79 20.32 -3.37
C ASP A 123 6.89 20.80 -2.22
N ASN A 124 7.40 20.72 -1.00
CA ASN A 124 6.65 21.04 0.20
C ASN A 124 6.24 22.52 0.29
N HIS A 125 6.94 23.44 -0.37
CA HIS A 125 6.59 24.85 -0.33
C HIS A 125 5.25 25.16 -1.02
N PHE A 126 4.80 24.35 -1.98
CA PHE A 126 3.48 24.48 -2.59
C PHE A 126 2.35 24.05 -1.65
N LYS A 127 2.61 23.05 -0.82
CA LYS A 127 1.59 22.37 0.01
C LYS A 127 0.95 23.25 1.08
N GLY A 128 1.58 24.38 1.40
CA GLY A 128 1.07 25.39 2.34
C GLY A 128 0.29 26.52 1.72
N GLN A 129 0.19 26.59 0.38
CA GLN A 129 -0.51 27.67 -0.31
C GLN A 129 -2.04 27.51 -0.16
N GLU A 130 -2.75 28.65 -0.08
CA GLU A 130 -4.21 28.67 0.04
C GLU A 130 -4.87 28.04 -1.19
N GLY A 131 -5.84 27.14 -0.98
CA GLY A 131 -6.58 26.44 -2.02
C GLY A 131 -5.81 25.33 -2.74
N TRP A 132 -4.50 25.22 -2.52
CA TRP A 132 -3.68 24.23 -3.23
C TRP A 132 -4.08 22.79 -2.88
N ARG A 133 -4.33 22.49 -1.60
CA ARG A 133 -4.69 21.15 -1.14
C ARG A 133 -6.01 20.68 -1.70
N GLU A 134 -7.00 21.57 -1.75
CA GLU A 134 -8.32 21.31 -2.28
C GLU A 134 -8.24 21.00 -3.77
N SER A 135 -7.49 21.80 -4.53
CA SER A 135 -7.28 21.59 -5.97
C SER A 135 -6.50 20.30 -6.24
N MET A 136 -5.46 20.02 -5.45
CA MET A 136 -4.70 18.77 -5.56
C MET A 136 -5.56 17.55 -5.21
N LEU A 137 -6.41 17.62 -4.18
CA LEU A 137 -7.33 16.53 -3.83
C LEU A 137 -8.31 16.26 -4.97
N GLN A 138 -8.88 17.29 -5.58
CA GLN A 138 -9.76 17.12 -6.74
C GLN A 138 -9.03 16.46 -7.90
N MET A 139 -7.78 16.86 -8.17
CA MET A 139 -6.95 16.26 -9.22
C MET A 139 -6.64 14.79 -8.92
N GLU A 140 -6.23 14.46 -7.70
CA GLU A 140 -5.96 13.08 -7.27
C GLU A 140 -7.21 12.19 -7.42
N LEU A 141 -8.37 12.67 -7.00
CA LEU A 141 -9.65 11.94 -7.13
C LEU A 141 -10.05 11.72 -8.59
N ALA A 142 -9.77 12.67 -9.47
CA ALA A 142 -10.09 12.57 -10.90
C ALA A 142 -9.28 11.47 -11.61
N VAL A 143 -8.09 11.14 -11.13
CA VAL A 143 -7.16 10.23 -11.83
C VAL A 143 -6.88 8.93 -11.08
N CYS A 144 -7.26 8.80 -9.81
CA CYS A 144 -6.86 7.68 -8.98
C CYS A 144 -7.25 6.29 -9.50
N GLN A 145 -8.29 6.20 -10.35
CA GLN A 145 -8.75 4.95 -10.96
C GLN A 145 -8.34 4.83 -12.43
N GLU A 146 -7.78 5.88 -13.01
CA GLU A 146 -7.47 5.95 -14.44
C GLU A 146 -6.03 5.51 -14.74
N SER A 147 -5.85 4.58 -15.67
CA SER A 147 -4.53 4.30 -16.25
C SER A 147 -4.16 5.41 -17.27
N PRO A 148 -2.89 5.86 -17.34
CA PRO A 148 -1.73 5.33 -16.64
C PRO A 148 -1.50 5.93 -15.23
N TYR A 149 -2.34 6.85 -14.78
CA TYR A 149 -2.11 7.60 -13.54
C TYR A 149 -2.05 6.71 -12.28
N ARG A 150 -3.01 5.78 -12.12
CA ARG A 150 -2.99 4.84 -11.00
C ARG A 150 -1.76 3.94 -10.99
N ASP A 151 -1.18 3.69 -12.17
CA ASP A 151 -0.05 2.78 -12.34
C ASP A 151 1.28 3.43 -11.92
N ILE A 152 1.36 4.76 -11.94
CA ILE A 152 2.53 5.55 -11.57
C ILE A 152 2.41 6.22 -10.19
N ALA A 153 1.30 6.02 -9.48
CA ALA A 153 1.06 6.59 -8.16
C ALA A 153 2.10 6.11 -7.14
N PHE A 154 2.37 6.92 -6.11
CA PHE A 154 3.34 6.56 -5.07
C PHE A 154 2.90 5.35 -4.23
N PHE A 155 1.59 5.24 -3.95
CA PHE A 155 0.99 4.06 -3.35
C PHE A 155 -0.06 3.47 -4.28
N GLN A 156 -0.30 2.18 -4.12
CA GLN A 156 -1.43 1.47 -4.69
C GLN A 156 -2.32 0.95 -3.56
N HIS A 157 -3.61 1.22 -3.65
CA HIS A 157 -4.63 0.74 -2.74
C HIS A 157 -5.43 -0.37 -3.42
N TYR A 158 -5.23 -1.58 -2.98
CA TYR A 158 -5.93 -2.77 -3.46
C TYR A 158 -7.13 -3.11 -2.59
N ARG A 159 -8.20 -3.53 -3.23
CA ARG A 159 -9.36 -4.14 -2.59
C ARG A 159 -9.43 -5.60 -2.99
N LEU A 160 -9.40 -6.49 -1.99
CA LEU A 160 -9.50 -7.93 -2.19
C LEU A 160 -10.75 -8.42 -1.49
N LYS A 161 -11.36 -9.47 -2.05
CA LYS A 161 -12.54 -10.11 -1.48
C LYS A 161 -12.21 -11.56 -1.15
N ARG A 162 -12.63 -12.01 0.04
CA ARG A 162 -12.56 -13.43 0.37
C ARG A 162 -13.65 -14.20 -0.40
N SER A 163 -13.25 -15.22 -1.17
CA SER A 163 -14.13 -16.17 -1.83
C SER A 163 -14.80 -17.11 -0.84
#